data_dfa39a1f566c715566be417b27bdc730
#
_entry.id   dfa39a1f566c715566be417b27bdc730
#
_cell.length_a   1.000
_cell.length_b   1.000
_cell.length_c   1.000
_cell.angle_alpha   90.00
_cell.angle_beta   90.00
_cell.angle_gamma   90.00
#
_symmetry.space_group_name_H-M   'P 1'
#
loop_
_entity.id
_entity.type
_entity.pdbx_description
1 polymer ?
#
loop_
_entity_poly.entity_id
_entity_poly.type
_entity_poly.pdbx_seq_one_letter_code
_entity_poly.pdbx_strand_id
1 'polypeptide(L)'
;YRPSRRAAGDRSLAAEQRAERVAQACRMIETAETPPALEALAARLGMSPFHFHRLFKAETGLTPKAYASAYRARRLRERLGQASASVTEAIYDSGFNSNSRFYESSSQRLGMRPRDYRDGGAGAAIRFAIGQCSLGAILVAQSQRGICAILLGEEPEPLLRELQDQFPRAQLLGGDADFERLVAQVVGFVESPQLGLDLPLDVRGTAFQERVWQALREIPPGSTASYAQIAERIGAPRAVRAVAQACAANRIAVAIPCHRVVRRDGDISGYRWGVERKRELLRREERD
;
A
#
# COMPACT_ATOMS: atom_id res chain seq x y z
N TYR A 1 42.48 -10.70 2.61
CA TYR A 1 42.12 -11.47 1.38
C TYR A 1 41.26 -10.57 0.49
N ARG A 2 41.81 -10.03 -0.62
CA ARG A 2 41.04 -9.25 -1.60
C ARG A 2 40.55 -10.24 -2.68
N PRO A 3 39.22 -10.34 -2.90
CA PRO A 3 38.70 -11.15 -4.00
C PRO A 3 39.18 -10.57 -5.33
N SER A 4 39.65 -11.45 -6.24
CA SER A 4 40.17 -11.07 -7.55
C SER A 4 39.09 -10.35 -8.38
N ARG A 5 39.49 -9.38 -9.23
CA ARG A 5 38.58 -8.62 -10.16
C ARG A 5 37.74 -9.55 -11.06
N ARG A 6 38.20 -10.75 -11.39
CA ARG A 6 37.45 -11.79 -12.12
C ARG A 6 36.22 -12.28 -11.35
N ALA A 7 36.35 -12.56 -10.05
CA ALA A 7 35.22 -13.04 -9.23
C ALA A 7 34.14 -11.96 -8.95
N ALA A 8 34.45 -10.69 -9.11
CA ALA A 8 33.50 -9.60 -9.05
C ALA A 8 32.72 -9.45 -10.37
N GLY A 9 33.38 -9.59 -11.52
CA GLY A 9 32.75 -9.57 -12.84
C GLY A 9 31.79 -10.74 -13.06
N ASP A 10 32.17 -11.97 -12.68
CA ASP A 10 31.34 -13.15 -12.79
C ASP A 10 30.07 -13.06 -11.92
N ARG A 11 30.16 -12.43 -10.73
CA ARG A 11 29.00 -12.19 -9.85
C ARG A 11 28.05 -11.14 -10.41
N SER A 12 28.56 -10.12 -11.09
CA SER A 12 27.75 -9.09 -11.76
C SER A 12 26.97 -9.67 -12.93
N LEU A 13 27.62 -10.42 -13.81
CA LEU A 13 27.00 -11.12 -14.94
C LEU A 13 25.91 -12.10 -14.49
N ALA A 14 26.17 -12.87 -13.44
CA ALA A 14 25.20 -13.80 -12.89
C ALA A 14 23.99 -13.07 -12.25
N ALA A 15 24.18 -11.88 -11.69
CA ALA A 15 23.09 -11.06 -11.16
C ALA A 15 22.26 -10.45 -12.29
N GLU A 16 22.88 -9.95 -13.34
CA GLU A 16 22.22 -9.42 -14.53
C GLU A 16 21.37 -10.49 -15.23
N GLN A 17 21.92 -11.69 -15.41
CA GLN A 17 21.18 -12.83 -15.99
C GLN A 17 19.98 -13.25 -15.13
N ARG A 18 20.09 -13.19 -13.81
CA ARG A 18 18.93 -13.46 -12.91
C ARG A 18 17.86 -12.40 -13.05
N ALA A 19 18.23 -11.12 -13.06
CA ALA A 19 17.31 -10.02 -13.24
C ALA A 19 16.58 -10.10 -14.58
N GLU A 20 17.30 -10.41 -15.67
CA GLU A 20 16.71 -10.57 -17.00
C GLU A 20 15.70 -11.72 -17.08
N ARG A 21 16.00 -12.88 -16.48
CA ARG A 21 15.07 -14.01 -16.40
C ARG A 21 13.79 -13.64 -15.64
N VAL A 22 13.92 -12.91 -14.55
CA VAL A 22 12.76 -12.44 -13.78
C VAL A 22 11.97 -11.38 -14.56
N ALA A 23 12.64 -10.47 -15.26
CA ALA A 23 11.99 -9.51 -16.14
C ALA A 23 11.22 -10.20 -17.27
N GLN A 24 11.77 -11.24 -17.85
CA GLN A 24 11.09 -12.06 -18.85
C GLN A 24 9.85 -12.75 -18.27
N ALA A 25 9.94 -13.31 -17.06
CA ALA A 25 8.78 -13.88 -16.38
C ALA A 25 7.68 -12.84 -16.11
N CYS A 26 8.05 -11.64 -15.69
CA CYS A 26 7.10 -10.54 -15.50
C CYS A 26 6.38 -10.21 -16.81
N ARG A 27 7.10 -10.06 -17.93
CA ARG A 27 6.50 -9.84 -19.26
C ARG A 27 5.54 -10.97 -19.65
N MET A 28 5.91 -12.23 -19.40
CA MET A 28 5.03 -13.38 -19.67
C MET A 28 3.74 -13.33 -18.85
N ILE A 29 3.81 -12.93 -17.59
CA ILE A 29 2.62 -12.77 -16.73
C ILE A 29 1.76 -11.59 -17.20
N GLU A 30 2.39 -10.51 -17.63
CA GLU A 30 1.73 -9.26 -18.02
C GLU A 30 1.02 -9.37 -19.37
N THR A 31 1.57 -10.16 -20.30
CA THR A 31 1.00 -10.34 -21.64
C THR A 31 0.00 -11.50 -21.75
N ALA A 32 -0.05 -12.37 -20.76
CA ALA A 32 -0.94 -13.52 -20.78
C ALA A 32 -2.38 -13.12 -20.45
N GLU A 33 -3.35 -13.65 -21.20
CA GLU A 33 -4.78 -13.49 -20.90
C GLU A 33 -5.14 -14.16 -19.57
N THR A 34 -4.59 -15.34 -19.31
CA THR A 34 -4.72 -16.06 -18.05
C THR A 34 -3.35 -16.25 -17.42
N PRO A 35 -3.22 -16.13 -16.06
CA PRO A 35 -1.93 -16.28 -15.41
C PRO A 35 -1.33 -17.65 -15.71
N PRO A 36 -0.10 -17.69 -16.26
CA PRO A 36 0.59 -18.95 -16.48
C PRO A 36 0.84 -19.68 -15.15
N ALA A 37 0.74 -21.02 -15.18
CA ALA A 37 1.12 -21.84 -14.04
C ALA A 37 2.61 -21.67 -13.72
N LEU A 38 2.98 -21.88 -12.45
CA LEU A 38 4.36 -21.77 -11.99
C LEU A 38 5.30 -22.66 -12.80
N GLU A 39 4.85 -23.87 -13.07
CA GLU A 39 5.59 -24.89 -13.83
C GLU A 39 5.84 -24.43 -15.27
N ALA A 40 4.85 -23.81 -15.91
CA ALA A 40 4.97 -23.29 -17.27
C ALA A 40 5.97 -22.11 -17.35
N LEU A 41 5.94 -21.21 -16.38
CA LEU A 41 6.90 -20.10 -16.28
C LEU A 41 8.34 -20.64 -16.09
N ALA A 42 8.50 -21.56 -15.15
CA ALA A 42 9.80 -22.16 -14.84
C ALA A 42 10.38 -22.91 -16.04
N ALA A 43 9.56 -23.74 -16.71
CA ALA A 43 9.98 -24.50 -17.89
C ALA A 43 10.45 -23.60 -19.03
N ARG A 44 9.75 -22.50 -19.31
CA ARG A 44 10.15 -21.53 -20.36
C ARG A 44 11.48 -20.81 -20.06
N LEU A 45 11.82 -20.71 -18.78
CA LEU A 45 13.08 -20.08 -18.34
C LEU A 45 14.21 -21.12 -18.10
N GLY A 46 13.97 -22.40 -18.40
CA GLY A 46 14.93 -23.47 -18.18
C GLY A 46 15.27 -23.71 -16.71
N MET A 47 14.27 -23.56 -15.82
CA MET A 47 14.46 -23.63 -14.36
C MET A 47 13.52 -24.66 -13.74
N SER A 48 13.90 -25.22 -12.59
CA SER A 48 12.95 -25.96 -11.77
C SER A 48 11.92 -24.99 -11.13
N PRO A 49 10.67 -25.39 -10.90
CA PRO A 49 9.65 -24.54 -10.28
C PRO A 49 10.07 -23.98 -8.92
N PHE A 50 10.75 -24.77 -8.12
CA PHE A 50 11.25 -24.37 -6.80
C PHE A 50 12.33 -23.28 -6.91
N HIS A 51 13.29 -23.46 -7.81
CA HIS A 51 14.36 -22.47 -8.02
C HIS A 51 13.80 -21.17 -8.59
N PHE A 52 12.93 -21.26 -9.60
CA PHE A 52 12.24 -20.10 -10.18
C PHE A 52 11.43 -19.33 -9.12
N HIS A 53 10.63 -20.02 -8.29
CA HIS A 53 9.84 -19.39 -7.25
C HIS A 53 10.70 -18.60 -6.26
N ARG A 54 11.81 -19.18 -5.80
CA ARG A 54 12.77 -18.52 -4.90
C ARG A 54 13.43 -17.31 -5.56
N LEU A 55 13.91 -17.47 -6.79
CA LEU A 55 14.55 -16.42 -7.56
C LEU A 55 13.57 -15.25 -7.78
N PHE A 56 12.37 -15.54 -8.28
CA PHE A 56 11.36 -14.53 -8.56
C PHE A 56 11.01 -13.75 -7.29
N LYS A 57 10.81 -14.45 -6.16
CA LYS A 57 10.53 -13.82 -4.88
C LYS A 57 11.72 -12.98 -4.37
N ALA A 58 12.93 -13.42 -4.56
CA ALA A 58 14.15 -12.69 -4.17
C ALA A 58 14.32 -11.39 -4.96
N GLU A 59 14.01 -11.38 -6.25
CA GLU A 59 14.19 -10.22 -7.13
C GLU A 59 13.00 -9.25 -7.08
N THR A 60 11.75 -9.76 -7.01
CA THR A 60 10.53 -8.93 -7.05
C THR A 60 9.93 -8.65 -5.67
N GLY A 61 10.31 -9.40 -4.65
CA GLY A 61 9.67 -9.39 -3.33
C GLY A 61 8.31 -10.08 -3.28
N LEU A 62 7.80 -10.57 -4.41
CA LEU A 62 6.49 -11.21 -4.53
C LEU A 62 6.63 -12.64 -5.07
N THR A 63 5.71 -13.53 -4.71
CA THR A 63 5.60 -14.80 -5.44
C THR A 63 5.04 -14.54 -6.84
N PRO A 64 5.32 -15.40 -7.84
CA PRO A 64 4.73 -15.26 -9.19
C PRO A 64 3.21 -15.14 -9.16
N LYS A 65 2.53 -15.90 -8.30
CA LYS A 65 1.07 -15.83 -8.10
C LYS A 65 0.62 -14.48 -7.52
N ALA A 66 1.35 -13.95 -6.53
CA ALA A 66 1.04 -12.65 -5.93
C ALA A 66 1.28 -11.51 -6.92
N TYR A 67 2.37 -11.58 -7.72
CA TYR A 67 2.66 -10.64 -8.78
C TYR A 67 1.56 -10.62 -9.85
N ALA A 68 1.16 -11.79 -10.37
CA ALA A 68 0.06 -11.92 -11.33
C ALA A 68 -1.26 -11.37 -10.78
N SER A 69 -1.52 -11.58 -9.50
CA SER A 69 -2.71 -11.05 -8.83
C SER A 69 -2.70 -9.52 -8.69
N ALA A 70 -1.56 -8.95 -8.33
CA ALA A 70 -1.37 -7.50 -8.22
C ALA A 70 -1.47 -6.82 -9.60
N TYR A 71 -0.88 -7.42 -10.62
CA TYR A 71 -0.96 -6.93 -12.00
C TYR A 71 -2.40 -6.90 -12.52
N ARG A 72 -3.16 -7.97 -12.32
CA ARG A 72 -4.59 -8.02 -12.69
C ARG A 72 -5.43 -6.98 -11.95
N ALA A 73 -5.18 -6.79 -10.66
CA ALA A 73 -5.86 -5.76 -9.88
C ALA A 73 -5.53 -4.34 -10.39
N ARG A 74 -4.29 -4.12 -10.88
CA ARG A 74 -3.91 -2.85 -11.53
C ARG A 74 -4.65 -2.67 -12.85
N ARG A 75 -4.61 -3.66 -13.75
CA ARG A 75 -5.33 -3.61 -15.04
C ARG A 75 -6.82 -3.37 -14.85
N LEU A 76 -7.43 -4.04 -13.87
CA LEU A 76 -8.83 -3.82 -13.54
C LEU A 76 -9.11 -2.36 -13.16
N ARG A 77 -8.29 -1.77 -12.30
CA ARG A 77 -8.45 -0.37 -11.89
C ARG A 77 -8.30 0.59 -13.07
N GLU A 78 -7.30 0.35 -13.92
CA GLU A 78 -7.07 1.14 -15.14
C GLU A 78 -8.28 1.04 -16.10
N ARG A 79 -8.84 -0.16 -16.29
CA ARG A 79 -10.03 -0.38 -17.12
C ARG A 79 -11.30 0.21 -16.52
N LEU A 80 -11.51 0.05 -15.22
CA LEU A 80 -12.66 0.66 -14.53
C LEU A 80 -12.60 2.20 -14.51
N GLY A 81 -11.41 2.78 -14.61
CA GLY A 81 -11.22 4.23 -14.78
C GLY A 81 -11.57 4.77 -16.18
N GLN A 82 -11.70 3.89 -17.18
CA GLN A 82 -12.12 4.24 -18.52
C GLN A 82 -13.65 4.28 -18.61
N ALA A 83 -14.24 5.41 -18.96
CA ALA A 83 -15.69 5.64 -18.94
C ALA A 83 -16.49 4.73 -19.91
N SER A 84 -15.84 4.05 -20.86
CA SER A 84 -16.48 3.24 -21.91
C SER A 84 -16.59 1.74 -21.60
N ALA A 85 -15.85 1.21 -20.61
CA ALA A 85 -15.86 -0.24 -20.35
C ALA A 85 -16.95 -0.65 -19.35
N SER A 86 -17.70 -1.71 -19.63
CA SER A 86 -18.59 -2.30 -18.64
C SER A 86 -17.78 -2.98 -17.51
N VAL A 87 -18.36 -3.08 -16.30
CA VAL A 87 -17.69 -3.78 -15.19
C VAL A 87 -17.36 -5.22 -15.57
N THR A 88 -18.28 -5.89 -16.27
CA THR A 88 -18.11 -7.27 -16.70
C THR A 88 -16.95 -7.42 -17.69
N GLU A 89 -16.85 -6.56 -18.70
CA GLU A 89 -15.73 -6.52 -19.64
C GLU A 89 -14.40 -6.24 -18.94
N ALA A 90 -14.37 -5.26 -18.04
CA ALA A 90 -13.17 -4.95 -17.27
C ALA A 90 -12.68 -6.13 -16.41
N ILE A 91 -13.59 -6.94 -15.86
CA ILE A 91 -13.29 -8.16 -15.12
C ILE A 91 -12.63 -9.21 -16.03
N TYR A 92 -13.26 -9.50 -17.19
CA TYR A 92 -12.73 -10.49 -18.14
C TYR A 92 -11.41 -10.03 -18.77
N ASP A 93 -11.31 -8.80 -19.22
CA ASP A 93 -10.09 -8.21 -19.78
C ASP A 93 -8.91 -8.18 -18.79
N SER A 94 -9.21 -8.23 -17.50
CA SER A 94 -8.20 -8.32 -16.45
C SER A 94 -7.79 -9.75 -16.09
N GLY A 95 -8.31 -10.76 -16.83
CA GLY A 95 -7.93 -12.17 -16.68
C GLY A 95 -8.56 -12.87 -15.48
N PHE A 96 -9.79 -12.50 -15.09
CA PHE A 96 -10.57 -13.22 -14.08
C PHE A 96 -11.58 -14.16 -14.74
N ASN A 97 -11.43 -15.47 -14.49
CA ASN A 97 -12.20 -16.52 -15.17
C ASN A 97 -13.61 -16.76 -14.61
N SER A 98 -14.02 -16.11 -13.53
CA SER A 98 -15.39 -16.17 -13.02
C SER A 98 -15.75 -14.96 -12.18
N ASN A 99 -16.98 -14.49 -12.35
CA ASN A 99 -17.53 -13.37 -11.59
C ASN A 99 -17.63 -13.68 -10.08
N SER A 100 -18.03 -14.89 -9.68
CA SER A 100 -18.23 -15.23 -8.26
C SER A 100 -16.95 -15.15 -7.45
N ARG A 101 -15.84 -15.76 -7.91
CA ARG A 101 -14.53 -15.66 -7.23
C ARG A 101 -13.94 -14.26 -7.28
N PHE A 102 -14.29 -13.48 -8.29
CA PHE A 102 -13.89 -12.09 -8.38
C PHE A 102 -14.59 -11.27 -7.29
N TYR A 103 -15.93 -11.37 -7.17
CA TYR A 103 -16.67 -10.58 -6.18
C TYR A 103 -16.30 -10.90 -4.73
N GLU A 104 -15.96 -12.15 -4.41
CA GLU A 104 -15.43 -12.53 -3.10
C GLU A 104 -14.10 -11.84 -2.74
N SER A 105 -13.23 -11.62 -3.73
CA SER A 105 -11.90 -11.03 -3.51
C SER A 105 -11.81 -9.55 -3.89
N SER A 106 -12.71 -9.03 -4.70
CA SER A 106 -12.63 -7.67 -5.25
C SER A 106 -12.91 -6.60 -4.21
N SER A 107 -13.87 -6.84 -3.33
CA SER A 107 -14.18 -5.92 -2.24
C SER A 107 -13.00 -5.73 -1.29
N GLN A 108 -12.20 -6.78 -1.07
CA GLN A 108 -10.97 -6.69 -0.28
C GLN A 108 -9.84 -5.95 -1.02
N ARG A 109 -9.78 -6.06 -2.35
CA ARG A 109 -8.69 -5.50 -3.18
C ARG A 109 -8.94 -4.08 -3.67
N LEU A 110 -10.20 -3.75 -3.93
CA LEU A 110 -10.62 -2.42 -4.39
C LEU A 110 -11.09 -1.52 -3.23
N GLY A 111 -11.35 -2.12 -2.05
CA GLY A 111 -11.91 -1.41 -0.91
C GLY A 111 -13.40 -1.05 -1.07
N MET A 112 -13.98 -1.29 -2.24
CA MET A 112 -15.39 -1.12 -2.57
C MET A 112 -15.78 -2.09 -3.70
N ARG A 113 -17.08 -2.14 -4.03
CA ARG A 113 -17.51 -2.92 -5.19
C ARG A 113 -16.89 -2.35 -6.48
N PRO A 114 -16.58 -3.19 -7.48
CA PRO A 114 -15.96 -2.74 -8.75
C PRO A 114 -16.74 -1.63 -9.45
N ARG A 115 -18.07 -1.68 -9.38
CA ARG A 115 -18.96 -0.64 -9.93
C ARG A 115 -18.75 0.70 -9.21
N ASP A 116 -18.73 0.69 -7.90
CA ASP A 116 -18.56 1.90 -7.07
C ASP A 116 -17.17 2.50 -7.27
N TYR A 117 -16.15 1.65 -7.49
CA TYR A 117 -14.80 2.11 -7.81
C TYR A 117 -14.73 2.79 -9.19
N ARG A 118 -15.32 2.16 -10.23
CA ARG A 118 -15.41 2.74 -11.59
C ARG A 118 -16.08 4.09 -11.57
N ASP A 119 -17.16 4.20 -10.79
CA ASP A 119 -17.94 5.43 -10.69
C ASP A 119 -17.33 6.44 -9.70
N GLY A 120 -16.02 6.30 -9.38
CA GLY A 120 -15.29 7.22 -8.50
C GLY A 120 -15.83 7.26 -7.08
N GLY A 121 -16.39 6.13 -6.60
CA GLY A 121 -17.08 6.02 -5.32
C GLY A 121 -18.56 6.36 -5.41
N ALA A 122 -19.15 6.43 -6.61
CA ALA A 122 -20.58 6.68 -6.78
C ALA A 122 -21.41 5.65 -6.00
N GLY A 123 -22.30 6.13 -5.13
CA GLY A 123 -23.08 5.31 -4.21
C GLY A 123 -22.34 4.88 -2.94
N ALA A 124 -21.04 5.18 -2.79
CA ALA A 124 -20.34 5.01 -1.52
C ALA A 124 -20.60 6.24 -0.64
N ALA A 125 -21.14 6.02 0.55
CA ALA A 125 -21.24 7.05 1.57
C ALA A 125 -19.92 7.04 2.38
N ILE A 126 -19.25 8.18 2.42
CA ILE A 126 -18.06 8.41 3.24
C ILE A 126 -18.42 9.44 4.30
N ARG A 127 -18.47 9.00 5.56
CA ARG A 127 -18.60 9.93 6.68
C ARG A 127 -17.26 10.57 6.97
N PHE A 128 -17.24 11.85 7.25
CA PHE A 128 -16.02 12.54 7.64
C PHE A 128 -16.31 13.61 8.68
N ALA A 129 -15.29 13.92 9.46
CA ALA A 129 -15.29 15.10 10.29
C ALA A 129 -13.85 15.67 10.35
N ILE A 130 -13.80 16.96 10.62
CA ILE A 130 -12.55 17.70 10.77
C ILE A 130 -12.48 18.16 12.22
N GLY A 131 -11.37 17.88 12.86
CA GLY A 131 -11.07 18.32 14.22
C GLY A 131 -9.77 19.12 14.26
N GLN A 132 -9.42 19.57 15.46
CA GLN A 132 -8.13 20.16 15.77
C GLN A 132 -7.38 19.26 16.74
N CYS A 133 -6.08 19.12 16.51
CA CYS A 133 -5.14 18.52 17.43
C CYS A 133 -3.90 19.42 17.54
N SER A 134 -2.99 19.11 18.41
CA SER A 134 -1.76 19.89 18.57
C SER A 134 -0.83 19.89 17.36
N LEU A 135 -1.10 19.00 16.36
CA LEU A 135 -0.40 18.95 15.07
C LEU A 135 -1.10 19.77 13.98
N GLY A 136 -2.17 20.52 14.31
CA GLY A 136 -2.99 21.27 13.36
C GLY A 136 -4.33 20.62 13.08
N ALA A 137 -4.89 20.89 11.91
CA ALA A 137 -6.15 20.30 11.49
C ALA A 137 -6.00 18.79 11.20
N ILE A 138 -6.99 18.01 11.60
CA ILE A 138 -7.07 16.59 11.34
C ILE A 138 -8.41 16.27 10.69
N LEU A 139 -8.39 15.56 9.56
CA LEU A 139 -9.57 15.02 8.93
C LEU A 139 -9.59 13.52 9.08
N VAL A 140 -10.68 12.97 9.60
CA VAL A 140 -10.93 11.54 9.67
C VAL A 140 -12.10 11.21 8.76
N ALA A 141 -11.95 10.16 7.94
CA ALA A 141 -13.02 9.70 7.06
C ALA A 141 -13.20 8.19 7.17
N GLN A 142 -14.46 7.76 7.13
CA GLN A 142 -14.88 6.38 7.29
C GLN A 142 -15.81 5.95 6.17
N SER A 143 -15.55 4.80 5.59
CA SER A 143 -16.46 4.04 4.73
C SER A 143 -17.29 3.06 5.57
N GLN A 144 -18.17 2.30 4.92
CA GLN A 144 -18.89 1.19 5.58
C GLN A 144 -17.96 0.09 6.13
N ARG A 145 -16.67 0.06 5.74
CA ARG A 145 -15.70 -0.99 6.09
C ARG A 145 -14.71 -0.56 7.18
N GLY A 146 -14.60 0.72 7.45
CA GLY A 146 -13.66 1.26 8.42
C GLY A 146 -13.08 2.60 8.00
N ILE A 147 -12.10 3.06 8.75
CA ILE A 147 -11.39 4.30 8.46
C ILE A 147 -10.65 4.18 7.13
N CYS A 148 -10.97 5.08 6.20
CA CYS A 148 -10.39 5.12 4.85
C CYS A 148 -9.44 6.30 4.62
N ALA A 149 -9.48 7.32 5.49
CA ALA A 149 -8.51 8.41 5.52
C ALA A 149 -8.33 8.98 6.93
N ILE A 150 -7.10 9.30 7.27
CA ILE A 150 -6.73 10.20 8.37
C ILE A 150 -5.67 11.13 7.76
N LEU A 151 -6.03 12.40 7.61
CA LEU A 151 -5.20 13.42 6.98
C LEU A 151 -4.82 14.48 8.01
N LEU A 152 -3.60 14.99 7.95
CA LEU A 152 -3.09 16.03 8.82
C LEU A 152 -2.66 17.25 7.97
N GLY A 153 -2.97 18.44 8.44
CA GLY A 153 -2.61 19.67 7.73
C GLY A 153 -2.63 20.88 8.64
N GLU A 154 -2.29 22.06 8.09
CA GLU A 154 -2.43 23.32 8.79
C GLU A 154 -3.90 23.76 8.84
N GLU A 155 -4.56 23.67 7.68
CA GLU A 155 -5.89 24.19 7.45
C GLU A 155 -6.88 23.08 7.06
N PRO A 156 -8.16 23.20 7.42
CA PRO A 156 -9.21 22.22 7.10
C PRO A 156 -9.48 22.05 5.59
N GLU A 157 -9.49 23.17 4.86
CA GLU A 157 -9.95 23.19 3.46
C GLU A 157 -9.10 22.34 2.51
N PRO A 158 -7.74 22.37 2.56
CA PRO A 158 -6.92 21.47 1.76
C PRO A 158 -7.17 20.00 2.07
N LEU A 159 -7.46 19.64 3.32
CA LEU A 159 -7.75 18.27 3.72
C LEU A 159 -9.08 17.79 3.13
N LEU A 160 -10.09 18.65 3.11
CA LEU A 160 -11.39 18.35 2.49
C LEU A 160 -11.23 18.16 0.98
N ARG A 161 -10.48 19.02 0.31
CA ARG A 161 -10.18 18.87 -1.13
C ARG A 161 -9.45 17.56 -1.41
N GLU A 162 -8.44 17.21 -0.60
CA GLU A 162 -7.75 15.92 -0.74
C GLU A 162 -8.71 14.72 -0.58
N LEU A 163 -9.67 14.80 0.34
CA LEU A 163 -10.68 13.77 0.49
C LEU A 163 -11.61 13.70 -0.74
N GLN A 164 -12.03 14.85 -1.28
CA GLN A 164 -12.84 14.93 -2.50
C GLN A 164 -12.12 14.34 -3.71
N ASP A 165 -10.83 14.65 -3.88
CA ASP A 165 -9.98 14.10 -4.94
C ASP A 165 -9.78 12.60 -4.81
N GLN A 166 -9.74 12.11 -3.57
CA GLN A 166 -9.64 10.67 -3.30
C GLN A 166 -10.94 9.92 -3.63
N PHE A 167 -12.09 10.58 -3.47
CA PHE A 167 -13.42 10.01 -3.65
C PHE A 167 -14.32 10.94 -4.48
N PRO A 168 -14.00 11.20 -5.75
CA PRO A 168 -14.60 12.29 -6.54
C PRO A 168 -16.11 12.12 -6.79
N ARG A 169 -16.65 10.91 -6.60
CA ARG A 169 -18.07 10.60 -6.82
C ARG A 169 -18.74 9.97 -5.60
N ALA A 170 -18.06 9.93 -4.45
CA ALA A 170 -18.67 9.47 -3.22
C ALA A 170 -19.58 10.57 -2.65
N GLN A 171 -20.61 10.16 -1.97
CA GLN A 171 -21.39 11.05 -1.14
C GLN A 171 -20.62 11.31 0.16
N LEU A 172 -20.08 12.51 0.33
CA LEU A 172 -19.42 12.92 1.54
C LEU A 172 -20.50 13.41 2.53
N LEU A 173 -20.56 12.76 3.69
CA LEU A 173 -21.53 13.05 4.74
C LEU A 173 -20.79 13.58 5.96
N GLY A 174 -21.31 14.66 6.56
CA GLY A 174 -20.83 15.11 7.87
C GLY A 174 -21.02 14.02 8.93
N GLY A 175 -20.07 13.95 9.88
CA GLY A 175 -20.15 13.00 10.98
C GLY A 175 -21.31 13.29 11.91
N ASP A 176 -21.90 12.24 12.47
CA ASP A 176 -22.83 12.29 13.59
C ASP A 176 -22.08 12.22 14.93
N ALA A 177 -22.81 12.30 16.05
CA ALA A 177 -22.23 12.25 17.40
C ALA A 177 -21.41 10.98 17.67
N ASP A 178 -21.77 9.84 17.06
CA ASP A 178 -21.02 8.59 17.20
C ASP A 178 -19.70 8.67 16.44
N PHE A 179 -19.72 9.30 15.27
CA PHE A 179 -18.53 9.51 14.46
C PHE A 179 -17.59 10.54 15.10
N GLU A 180 -18.14 11.58 15.73
CA GLU A 180 -17.34 12.57 16.48
C GLU A 180 -16.57 11.91 17.65
N ARG A 181 -17.17 10.93 18.32
CA ARG A 181 -16.46 10.12 19.34
C ARG A 181 -15.28 9.34 18.75
N LEU A 182 -15.45 8.78 17.56
CA LEU A 182 -14.38 8.11 16.85
C LEU A 182 -13.25 9.09 16.47
N VAL A 183 -13.60 10.29 16.00
CA VAL A 183 -12.61 11.35 15.73
C VAL A 183 -11.88 11.74 17.01
N ALA A 184 -12.58 11.87 18.12
CA ALA A 184 -11.97 12.14 19.43
C ALA A 184 -10.99 11.05 19.86
N GLN A 185 -11.26 9.76 19.57
CA GLN A 185 -10.31 8.66 19.81
C GLN A 185 -9.05 8.81 18.95
N VAL A 186 -9.21 9.16 17.67
CA VAL A 186 -8.05 9.39 16.77
C VAL A 186 -7.21 10.57 17.26
N VAL A 187 -7.85 11.68 17.65
CA VAL A 187 -7.17 12.84 18.24
C VAL A 187 -6.47 12.44 19.54
N GLY A 188 -7.15 11.73 20.43
CA GLY A 188 -6.56 11.23 21.68
C GLY A 188 -5.33 10.36 21.43
N PHE A 189 -5.35 9.52 20.42
CA PHE A 189 -4.19 8.73 20.02
C PHE A 189 -3.04 9.59 19.46
N VAL A 190 -3.34 10.66 18.71
CA VAL A 190 -2.32 11.63 18.25
C VAL A 190 -1.65 12.33 19.42
N GLU A 191 -2.43 12.70 20.45
CA GLU A 191 -1.91 13.38 21.63
C GLU A 191 -1.16 12.43 22.60
N SER A 192 -1.64 11.19 22.71
CA SER A 192 -1.11 10.16 23.61
C SER A 192 -1.07 8.80 22.91
N PRO A 193 -0.01 8.50 22.14
CA PRO A 193 0.10 7.25 21.36
C PRO A 193 0.00 5.97 22.19
N GLN A 194 0.28 6.03 23.49
CA GLN A 194 0.21 4.90 24.43
C GLN A 194 -1.22 4.36 24.60
N LEU A 195 -2.24 5.19 24.34
CA LEU A 195 -3.63 4.75 24.43
C LEU A 195 -3.97 3.64 23.41
N GLY A 196 -3.12 3.46 22.39
CA GLY A 196 -3.40 2.56 21.29
C GLY A 196 -4.54 3.05 20.40
N LEU A 197 -4.64 2.50 19.20
CA LEU A 197 -5.72 2.81 18.26
C LEU A 197 -6.17 1.49 17.62
N ASP A 198 -7.26 0.91 18.17
CA ASP A 198 -7.88 -0.30 17.62
C ASP A 198 -9.16 0.10 16.86
N LEU A 199 -8.99 0.46 15.60
CA LEU A 199 -10.07 0.82 14.71
C LEU A 199 -10.02 -0.02 13.43
N PRO A 200 -11.17 -0.45 12.90
CA PRO A 200 -11.21 -1.10 11.60
C PRO A 200 -10.74 -0.12 10.51
N LEU A 201 -9.75 -0.55 9.74
CA LEU A 201 -9.17 0.25 8.65
C LEU A 201 -9.64 -0.29 7.29
N ASP A 202 -10.12 0.61 6.43
CA ASP A 202 -10.37 0.34 5.02
C ASP A 202 -9.13 0.75 4.19
N VAL A 203 -8.11 -0.09 4.26
CA VAL A 203 -6.81 0.14 3.60
C VAL A 203 -6.93 -0.16 2.10
N ARG A 204 -6.51 0.79 1.27
CA ARG A 204 -6.57 0.69 -0.18
C ARG A 204 -5.20 0.93 -0.78
N GLY A 205 -4.65 -0.10 -1.42
CA GLY A 205 -3.34 -0.02 -2.03
C GLY A 205 -3.06 -1.16 -3.01
N THR A 206 -1.89 -1.14 -3.59
CA THR A 206 -1.36 -2.29 -4.32
C THR A 206 -0.98 -3.39 -3.31
N ALA A 207 -0.88 -4.64 -3.78
CA ALA A 207 -0.43 -5.74 -2.91
C ALA A 207 0.93 -5.47 -2.24
N PHE A 208 1.82 -4.72 -2.91
CA PHE A 208 3.09 -4.31 -2.34
C PHE A 208 2.90 -3.26 -1.23
N GLN A 209 2.08 -2.23 -1.48
CA GLN A 209 1.77 -1.20 -0.48
C GLN A 209 1.12 -1.79 0.76
N GLU A 210 0.14 -2.68 0.60
CA GLU A 210 -0.54 -3.36 1.71
C GLU A 210 0.44 -4.16 2.58
N ARG A 211 1.41 -4.86 1.95
CA ARG A 211 2.47 -5.56 2.70
C ARG A 211 3.38 -4.60 3.46
N VAL A 212 3.76 -3.49 2.84
CA VAL A 212 4.53 -2.45 3.52
C VAL A 212 3.74 -1.91 4.70
N TRP A 213 2.49 -1.51 4.50
CA TRP A 213 1.67 -0.92 5.56
C TRP A 213 1.37 -1.90 6.70
N GLN A 214 1.22 -3.18 6.40
CA GLN A 214 1.13 -4.20 7.44
C GLN A 214 2.41 -4.26 8.27
N ALA A 215 3.59 -4.28 7.64
CA ALA A 215 4.88 -4.26 8.34
C ALA A 215 5.09 -2.96 9.16
N LEU A 216 4.54 -1.82 8.70
CA LEU A 216 4.58 -0.58 9.47
C LEU A 216 3.76 -0.67 10.76
N ARG A 217 2.59 -1.31 10.72
CA ARG A 217 1.72 -1.47 11.90
C ARG A 217 2.33 -2.37 12.97
N GLU A 218 3.31 -3.19 12.61
CA GLU A 218 4.07 -4.04 13.54
C GLU A 218 5.20 -3.30 14.26
N ILE A 219 5.50 -2.04 13.89
CA ILE A 219 6.48 -1.21 14.59
C ILE A 219 5.80 -0.67 15.86
N PRO A 220 6.27 -1.04 17.06
CA PRO A 220 5.66 -0.55 18.28
C PRO A 220 5.90 0.97 18.48
N PRO A 221 5.06 1.66 19.26
CA PRO A 221 5.35 3.02 19.71
C PRO A 221 6.72 3.13 20.36
N GLY A 222 7.39 4.25 20.21
CA GLY A 222 8.74 4.48 20.75
C GLY A 222 9.86 3.76 19.97
N SER A 223 9.52 3.00 18.94
CA SER A 223 10.50 2.31 18.10
C SER A 223 10.48 2.83 16.67
N THR A 224 11.64 2.81 16.02
CA THR A 224 11.77 3.17 14.62
C THR A 224 12.33 2.02 13.79
N ALA A 225 12.09 2.05 12.49
CA ALA A 225 12.71 1.16 11.54
C ALA A 225 13.21 1.94 10.32
N SER A 226 14.30 1.50 9.71
CA SER A 226 14.74 2.09 8.45
C SER A 226 13.94 1.52 7.27
N TYR A 227 13.89 2.27 6.16
CA TYR A 227 13.30 1.77 4.91
C TYR A 227 13.90 0.44 4.46
N ALA A 228 15.19 0.23 4.72
CA ALA A 228 15.88 -1.03 4.41
C ALA A 228 15.37 -2.18 5.29
N GLN A 229 15.23 -1.98 6.59
CA GLN A 229 14.68 -2.98 7.51
C GLN A 229 13.24 -3.36 7.14
N ILE A 230 12.40 -2.39 6.75
CA ILE A 230 11.06 -2.69 6.26
C ILE A 230 11.13 -3.51 4.96
N ALA A 231 12.02 -3.16 4.02
CA ALA A 231 12.23 -3.91 2.80
C ALA A 231 12.66 -5.37 3.09
N GLU A 232 13.54 -5.58 4.07
CA GLU A 232 13.94 -6.90 4.53
C GLU A 232 12.77 -7.68 5.16
N ARG A 233 12.01 -7.07 6.08
CA ARG A 233 10.85 -7.69 6.74
C ARG A 233 9.80 -8.18 5.75
N ILE A 234 9.54 -7.41 4.69
CA ILE A 234 8.61 -7.83 3.64
C ILE A 234 9.22 -8.80 2.62
N GLY A 235 10.48 -9.25 2.80
CA GLY A 235 11.18 -10.16 1.90
C GLY A 235 11.54 -9.54 0.55
N ALA A 236 11.75 -8.23 0.50
CA ALA A 236 12.10 -7.47 -0.70
C ALA A 236 13.28 -6.50 -0.43
N PRO A 237 14.47 -6.97 -0.02
CA PRO A 237 15.56 -6.13 0.50
C PRO A 237 16.08 -5.08 -0.50
N ARG A 238 15.86 -5.29 -1.80
CA ARG A 238 16.25 -4.33 -2.85
C ARG A 238 15.17 -3.28 -3.14
N ALA A 239 13.98 -3.40 -2.57
CA ALA A 239 12.83 -2.54 -2.85
C ALA A 239 12.75 -1.28 -1.94
N VAL A 240 13.87 -0.79 -1.43
CA VAL A 240 13.93 0.33 -0.46
C VAL A 240 13.21 1.58 -0.98
N ARG A 241 13.41 1.94 -2.27
CA ARG A 241 12.72 3.08 -2.89
C ARG A 241 11.21 2.86 -3.01
N ALA A 242 10.79 1.62 -3.33
CA ALA A 242 9.38 1.28 -3.41
C ALA A 242 8.71 1.29 -2.03
N VAL A 243 9.43 0.92 -0.97
CA VAL A 243 8.97 1.07 0.43
C VAL A 243 8.78 2.55 0.75
N ALA A 244 9.73 3.42 0.39
CA ALA A 244 9.58 4.87 0.61
C ALA A 244 8.37 5.45 -0.15
N GLN A 245 8.14 5.02 -1.38
CA GLN A 245 6.94 5.40 -2.15
C GLN A 245 5.64 4.88 -1.51
N ALA A 246 5.65 3.66 -0.97
CA ALA A 246 4.50 3.12 -0.24
C ALA A 246 4.21 3.92 1.04
N CYS A 247 5.24 4.35 1.77
CA CYS A 247 5.09 5.26 2.91
C CYS A 247 4.49 6.61 2.48
N ALA A 248 4.95 7.20 1.38
CA ALA A 248 4.42 8.44 0.83
C ALA A 248 2.98 8.31 0.30
N ALA A 249 2.58 7.12 -0.13
CA ALA A 249 1.23 6.83 -0.60
C ALA A 249 0.22 6.54 0.53
N ASN A 250 0.68 6.45 1.78
CA ASN A 250 -0.21 6.24 2.93
C ASN A 250 -1.17 7.43 3.07
N ARG A 251 -2.47 7.13 3.24
CA ARG A 251 -3.55 8.11 3.44
C ARG A 251 -4.22 8.00 4.81
N ILE A 252 -3.73 7.10 5.65
CA ILE A 252 -4.25 6.85 6.99
C ILE A 252 -3.12 7.15 7.98
N ALA A 253 -2.91 8.45 8.24
CA ALA A 253 -1.89 8.92 9.16
C ALA A 253 -2.03 8.24 10.54
N VAL A 254 -0.96 8.10 11.24
CA VAL A 254 -0.84 7.56 12.59
C VAL A 254 -1.31 6.11 12.75
N ALA A 255 -2.49 5.74 12.25
CA ALA A 255 -3.00 4.37 12.30
C ALA A 255 -2.16 3.40 11.42
N ILE A 256 -1.55 3.92 10.35
CA ILE A 256 -0.46 3.27 9.62
C ILE A 256 0.79 4.12 9.89
N PRO A 257 1.66 3.73 10.83
CA PRO A 257 2.65 4.61 11.43
C PRO A 257 3.91 4.80 10.55
N CYS A 258 3.74 5.37 9.34
CA CYS A 258 4.87 5.66 8.46
C CYS A 258 5.81 6.76 9.02
N HIS A 259 5.40 7.48 10.08
CA HIS A 259 6.30 8.36 10.82
C HIS A 259 7.39 7.59 11.56
N ARG A 260 7.20 6.32 11.93
CA ARG A 260 8.21 5.46 12.57
C ARG A 260 9.27 4.95 11.59
N VAL A 261 9.17 5.27 10.29
CA VAL A 261 10.19 4.88 9.31
C VAL A 261 11.15 6.03 9.08
N VAL A 262 12.44 5.80 9.36
CA VAL A 262 13.54 6.77 9.27
C VAL A 262 14.58 6.32 8.25
N ARG A 263 15.56 7.15 7.95
CA ARG A 263 16.73 6.75 7.18
C ARG A 263 17.63 5.81 7.99
N ARG A 264 18.57 5.16 7.32
CA ARG A 264 19.51 4.22 7.95
C ARG A 264 20.42 4.89 8.97
N ASP A 265 20.74 6.15 8.77
CA ASP A 265 21.52 7.01 9.69
C ASP A 265 20.68 7.63 10.81
N GLY A 266 19.38 7.28 10.89
CA GLY A 266 18.44 7.84 11.87
C GLY A 266 17.84 9.18 11.47
N ASP A 267 18.25 9.75 10.33
CA ASP A 267 17.72 11.05 9.87
C ASP A 267 16.21 10.97 9.55
N ILE A 268 15.49 11.99 10.02
CA ILE A 268 14.06 12.14 9.83
C ILE A 268 13.82 12.78 8.47
N SER A 269 13.68 11.93 7.45
CA SER A 269 13.39 12.40 6.10
C SER A 269 11.96 12.05 5.69
N GLY A 270 11.41 12.87 4.81
CA GLY A 270 10.18 12.64 4.08
C GLY A 270 8.99 12.15 4.94
N TYR A 271 7.98 12.95 5.03
CA TYR A 271 6.68 12.58 5.60
C TYR A 271 5.60 13.29 4.81
N ARG A 272 4.54 12.57 4.43
CA ARG A 272 3.46 13.11 3.60
C ARG A 272 2.87 14.39 4.20
N TRP A 273 2.74 14.42 5.51
CA TRP A 273 2.12 15.52 6.25
C TRP A 273 3.13 16.47 6.90
N GLY A 274 4.39 16.48 6.44
CA GLY A 274 5.44 17.38 6.90
C GLY A 274 6.38 16.76 7.93
N VAL A 275 7.66 17.10 7.80
CA VAL A 275 8.74 16.53 8.64
C VAL A 275 8.60 16.95 10.10
N GLU A 276 8.09 18.16 10.37
CA GLU A 276 7.88 18.65 11.74
C GLU A 276 6.85 17.81 12.50
N ARG A 277 5.73 17.44 11.85
CA ARG A 277 4.74 16.54 12.44
C ARG A 277 5.32 15.15 12.71
N LYS A 278 6.18 14.66 11.82
CA LYS A 278 6.86 13.39 12.04
C LYS A 278 7.77 13.44 13.26
N ARG A 279 8.55 14.50 13.40
CA ARG A 279 9.44 14.71 14.55
C ARG A 279 8.65 14.76 15.85
N GLU A 280 7.55 15.50 15.87
CA GLU A 280 6.70 15.62 17.04
C GLU A 280 6.01 14.31 17.42
N LEU A 281 5.52 13.53 16.44
CA LEU A 281 4.94 12.20 16.69
C LEU A 281 5.97 11.26 17.32
N LEU A 282 7.19 11.19 16.78
CA LEU A 282 8.27 10.38 17.34
C LEU A 282 8.62 10.81 18.78
N ARG A 283 8.74 12.14 19.01
CA ARG A 283 9.03 12.68 20.36
C ARG A 283 7.97 12.31 21.40
N ARG A 284 6.69 12.19 21.01
CA ARG A 284 5.61 11.79 21.91
C ARG A 284 5.70 10.32 22.26
N GLU A 285 6.14 9.49 21.33
CA GLU A 285 6.31 8.07 21.51
C GLU A 285 7.54 7.71 22.35
N GLU A 286 8.55 8.62 22.45
CA GLU A 286 9.76 8.44 23.27
C GLU A 286 9.55 8.80 24.76
N ARG A 287 8.40 9.39 25.12
CA ARG A 287 8.13 9.92 26.46
C ARG A 287 7.53 8.92 27.46
N ASP A 288 8.12 7.72 27.51
CA ASP A 288 7.83 6.77 28.60
C ASP A 288 9.09 6.27 29.30
#